data_acde1aed08abe70706f64bc0f9c9b635
#
_entry.id   acde1aed08abe70706f64bc0f9c9b635
#
_cell.length_a   1.000
_cell.length_b   1.000
_cell.length_c   1.000
_cell.angle_alpha   90.00
_cell.angle_beta   90.00
_cell.angle_gamma   90.00
#
_symmetry.space_group_name_H-M   'P 1'
#
loop_
_entity.id
_entity.type
_entity.pdbx_description
1 polymer ?
#
loop_
_entity_poly.entity_id
_entity_poly.type
_entity_poly.pdbx_seq_one_letter_code
_entity_poly.pdbx_strand_id
1 'polypeptide(L)'
;MAAVNSSRLCCSKSRLNVMSRWNTMPCKLYFIFTFLLLSVSLGVSDDDHEMEEFLKREFSLSKPYQGVGSLGSSHWELMGDAMVTTDQVRLTPDMQSRQGAVWSRIPCHLKDWEMQVHFKVHGQGKKNLNGDGLAIWYTKERMQKGPVFGNKDNFTGLGVFVDTYPNEEKHIEAQKKRYTPRTQRIFPYVLAMVGNGTISYDHERDGRPTELGGCNAMVRNLQHDTFLFIRYVRRRLTVMIDIDGQHEWRDCLDIPGVRLPLGYYFGASAITGDLSDNHDIISLKLYQLTVLRSKKEEEEEEQTLTRKQKTE
;
A
#
# COMPACT_ATOMS: atom_id res chain seq x y z
N MET A 1 -30.93 59.65 -1.20
CA MET A 1 -30.40 60.64 -2.17
C MET A 1 -29.58 59.82 -3.12
N ALA A 2 -30.16 59.54 -4.24
CA ALA A 2 -29.98 60.13 -5.59
C ALA A 2 -28.64 59.67 -6.18
N ALA A 3 -28.47 59.16 -7.39
CA ALA A 3 -29.28 58.87 -8.60
C ALA A 3 -28.31 58.16 -9.56
N VAL A 4 -28.74 57.14 -10.20
CA VAL A 4 -29.01 56.98 -11.65
C VAL A 4 -28.11 57.79 -12.58
N ASN A 5 -27.35 57.09 -13.45
CA ASN A 5 -27.48 57.35 -14.89
C ASN A 5 -26.94 56.25 -15.78
N SER A 6 -27.74 55.83 -16.64
CA SER A 6 -27.79 55.15 -17.88
C SER A 6 -27.07 55.92 -19.01
N SER A 7 -26.40 55.24 -19.90
CA SER A 7 -26.39 55.67 -21.32
C SER A 7 -26.12 54.47 -22.25
N ARG A 8 -27.10 54.34 -23.15
CA ARG A 8 -27.08 53.50 -24.38
C ARG A 8 -26.27 54.21 -25.47
N LEU A 9 -25.91 53.41 -26.45
CA LEU A 9 -25.88 53.68 -27.90
C LEU A 9 -24.67 52.93 -28.50
N CYS A 10 -24.61 52.36 -29.65
CA CYS A 10 -25.53 52.14 -30.77
C CYS A 10 -24.75 51.30 -31.79
N CYS A 11 -25.47 50.50 -32.48
CA CYS A 11 -25.29 49.75 -33.70
C CYS A 11 -24.22 50.23 -34.70
N SER A 12 -23.46 49.29 -35.31
CA SER A 12 -23.06 49.39 -36.70
C SER A 12 -22.89 47.98 -37.30
N LYS A 13 -23.78 47.73 -38.30
CA LYS A 13 -23.73 46.57 -39.20
C LYS A 13 -22.67 46.82 -40.24
N SER A 14 -21.78 45.93 -40.52
CA SER A 14 -21.12 45.77 -41.81
C SER A 14 -21.20 44.33 -42.29
N ARG A 15 -21.96 44.15 -43.37
CA ARG A 15 -22.02 42.93 -44.17
C ARG A 15 -20.76 42.83 -44.99
N LEU A 16 -20.10 41.72 -44.95
CA LEU A 16 -19.17 41.27 -45.98
C LEU A 16 -19.59 39.85 -46.40
N ASN A 17 -20.15 39.81 -47.61
CA ASN A 17 -20.38 38.58 -48.36
C ASN A 17 -19.03 38.04 -48.82
N VAL A 18 -18.69 36.79 -48.33
CA VAL A 18 -17.68 35.97 -48.98
C VAL A 18 -18.35 34.68 -49.44
N MET A 19 -18.59 34.64 -50.74
CA MET A 19 -18.92 33.41 -51.46
C MET A 19 -17.71 32.48 -51.36
N SER A 20 -17.78 31.43 -50.61
CA SER A 20 -16.82 30.30 -50.69
C SER A 20 -17.42 29.21 -51.57
N ARG A 21 -16.75 28.98 -52.71
CA ARG A 21 -16.95 27.85 -53.60
C ARG A 21 -16.79 26.55 -52.81
N TRP A 22 -17.87 25.79 -52.71
CA TRP A 22 -17.83 24.41 -52.30
C TRP A 22 -17.36 23.56 -53.49
N ASN A 23 -16.10 23.15 -53.48
CA ASN A 23 -15.63 22.07 -54.36
C ASN A 23 -16.23 20.77 -53.87
N THR A 24 -17.08 20.17 -54.69
CA THR A 24 -17.63 18.83 -54.50
C THR A 24 -16.51 17.79 -54.58
N MET A 25 -16.05 17.29 -53.45
CA MET A 25 -15.22 16.08 -53.43
C MET A 25 -16.06 14.88 -53.88
N PRO A 26 -15.49 13.98 -54.70
CA PRO A 26 -16.24 12.84 -55.19
C PRO A 26 -16.55 11.87 -54.07
N CYS A 27 -17.80 11.42 -54.01
CA CYS A 27 -18.41 10.58 -52.96
C CYS A 27 -17.59 9.30 -52.61
N LYS A 28 -16.69 8.86 -53.47
CA LYS A 28 -15.81 7.72 -53.24
C LYS A 28 -14.70 7.98 -52.20
N LEU A 29 -14.26 9.24 -52.04
CA LEU A 29 -13.26 9.56 -51.00
C LEU A 29 -13.86 9.62 -49.60
N TYR A 30 -15.13 9.96 -49.46
CA TYR A 30 -15.84 9.98 -48.18
C TYR A 30 -16.02 8.59 -47.61
N PHE A 31 -16.29 7.58 -48.43
CA PHE A 31 -16.41 6.18 -48.00
C PHE A 31 -15.07 5.59 -47.58
N ILE A 32 -13.96 5.95 -48.20
CA ILE A 32 -12.63 5.48 -47.80
C ILE A 32 -12.21 6.11 -46.47
N PHE A 33 -12.50 7.40 -46.25
CA PHE A 33 -12.14 8.08 -45.00
C PHE A 33 -13.01 7.61 -43.82
N THR A 34 -14.30 7.34 -44.02
CA THR A 34 -15.16 6.76 -42.96
C THR A 34 -14.82 5.30 -42.69
N PHE A 35 -14.37 4.54 -43.68
CA PHE A 35 -13.91 3.17 -43.46
C PHE A 35 -12.53 3.12 -42.76
N LEU A 36 -11.64 4.07 -43.02
CA LEU A 36 -10.37 4.22 -42.30
C LEU A 36 -10.57 4.68 -40.83
N LEU A 37 -11.55 5.58 -40.60
CA LEU A 37 -11.88 5.98 -39.21
C LEU A 37 -12.61 4.91 -38.42
N LEU A 38 -13.37 4.02 -39.08
CA LEU A 38 -13.98 2.86 -38.41
C LEU A 38 -12.97 1.71 -38.15
N SER A 39 -11.91 1.61 -38.94
CA SER A 39 -10.88 0.58 -38.73
C SER A 39 -9.83 0.96 -37.71
N VAL A 40 -9.74 2.23 -37.31
CA VAL A 40 -8.84 2.68 -36.22
C VAL A 40 -9.50 2.58 -34.84
N SER A 41 -10.83 2.41 -34.77
CA SER A 41 -11.56 2.21 -33.50
C SER A 41 -11.75 0.74 -33.09
N LEU A 42 -11.13 -0.21 -33.82
CA LEU A 42 -11.17 -1.64 -33.50
C LEU A 42 -9.75 -2.16 -33.24
N GLY A 43 -9.10 -1.66 -32.19
CA GLY A 43 -7.74 -2.10 -31.91
C GLY A 43 -7.11 -1.57 -30.64
N VAL A 44 -7.90 -1.39 -29.60
CA VAL A 44 -7.38 -1.41 -28.21
C VAL A 44 -8.38 -2.27 -27.43
N SER A 45 -8.19 -3.55 -27.49
CA SER A 45 -8.59 -4.41 -26.40
C SER A 45 -7.54 -4.17 -25.32
N ASP A 46 -7.78 -3.21 -24.44
CA ASP A 46 -7.27 -3.36 -23.09
C ASP A 46 -7.86 -4.68 -22.60
N ASP A 47 -7.00 -5.69 -22.48
CA ASP A 47 -7.25 -6.88 -21.69
C ASP A 47 -7.32 -6.41 -20.22
N ASP A 48 -8.32 -5.66 -19.87
CA ASP A 48 -8.82 -5.54 -18.51
C ASP A 48 -9.35 -6.91 -18.15
N HIS A 49 -8.43 -7.80 -17.74
CA HIS A 49 -8.79 -9.04 -17.10
C HIS A 49 -9.62 -8.66 -15.88
N GLU A 50 -10.92 -8.87 -15.98
CA GLU A 50 -11.89 -8.65 -14.91
C GLU A 50 -11.44 -9.50 -13.72
N MET A 51 -10.84 -8.82 -12.74
CA MET A 51 -10.30 -9.46 -11.54
C MET A 51 -11.40 -9.48 -10.51
N GLU A 52 -11.88 -10.68 -10.17
CA GLU A 52 -12.87 -10.84 -9.12
C GLU A 52 -12.22 -10.84 -7.73
N GLU A 53 -12.80 -10.09 -6.81
CA GLU A 53 -12.34 -9.92 -5.43
C GLU A 53 -13.30 -10.57 -4.44
N PHE A 54 -12.80 -11.48 -3.61
CA PHE A 54 -13.58 -12.18 -2.59
C PHE A 54 -13.04 -11.91 -1.19
N LEU A 55 -13.79 -11.20 -0.37
CA LEU A 55 -13.41 -10.94 1.03
C LEU A 55 -13.31 -12.25 1.82
N LYS A 56 -12.15 -12.50 2.41
CA LYS A 56 -11.86 -13.63 3.30
C LYS A 56 -11.99 -13.20 4.75
N ARG A 57 -13.16 -13.44 5.34
CA ARG A 57 -13.47 -13.01 6.71
C ARG A 57 -12.58 -13.66 7.75
N GLU A 58 -12.17 -14.92 7.53
CA GLU A 58 -11.28 -15.67 8.41
C GLU A 58 -9.88 -15.04 8.56
N PHE A 59 -9.44 -14.29 7.55
CA PHE A 59 -8.17 -13.55 7.54
C PHE A 59 -8.35 -12.04 7.75
N SER A 60 -9.59 -11.60 7.99
CA SER A 60 -9.89 -10.19 8.16
C SER A 60 -10.11 -9.86 9.63
N LEU A 61 -9.67 -8.66 10.03
CA LEU A 61 -9.83 -8.08 11.35
C LEU A 61 -10.62 -6.79 11.21
N SER A 62 -11.83 -6.73 11.77
CA SER A 62 -12.68 -5.54 11.69
C SER A 62 -13.65 -5.49 12.85
N LYS A 63 -14.24 -4.32 13.07
CA LYS A 63 -15.29 -4.14 14.08
C LYS A 63 -16.39 -5.20 13.92
N PRO A 64 -16.95 -5.71 15.02
CA PRO A 64 -16.74 -5.34 16.41
C PRO A 64 -15.60 -6.08 17.13
N TYR A 65 -14.60 -6.66 16.44
CA TYR A 65 -13.44 -7.39 16.93
C TYR A 65 -13.80 -8.56 17.89
N GLN A 66 -14.91 -9.24 17.63
CA GLN A 66 -15.40 -10.32 18.49
C GLN A 66 -14.36 -11.41 18.65
N GLY A 67 -14.07 -11.74 19.91
CA GLY A 67 -13.17 -12.82 20.28
C GLY A 67 -11.69 -12.55 20.07
N VAL A 68 -11.29 -11.39 19.53
CA VAL A 68 -9.87 -11.04 19.37
C VAL A 68 -9.18 -11.04 20.74
N GLY A 69 -8.06 -11.77 20.84
CA GLY A 69 -7.33 -11.94 22.08
C GLY A 69 -7.91 -12.98 23.04
N SER A 70 -9.10 -13.52 22.81
CA SER A 70 -9.65 -14.58 23.65
C SER A 70 -9.06 -15.96 23.32
N LEU A 71 -8.84 -16.77 24.35
CA LEU A 71 -8.35 -18.13 24.18
C LEU A 71 -9.44 -19.00 23.52
N GLY A 72 -9.23 -19.42 22.30
CA GLY A 72 -9.97 -20.51 21.66
C GLY A 72 -11.04 -20.14 20.61
N SER A 73 -11.52 -18.89 20.51
CA SER A 73 -12.62 -18.56 19.62
C SER A 73 -12.28 -17.58 18.48
N SER A 74 -11.12 -16.94 18.51
CA SER A 74 -10.72 -15.96 17.52
C SER A 74 -9.64 -16.46 16.59
N HIS A 75 -9.71 -16.04 15.34
CA HIS A 75 -8.65 -16.23 14.35
C HIS A 75 -7.45 -15.29 14.58
N TRP A 76 -7.59 -14.30 15.49
CA TRP A 76 -6.57 -13.31 15.78
C TRP A 76 -6.14 -13.35 17.24
N GLU A 77 -4.85 -13.23 17.49
CA GLU A 77 -4.21 -13.21 18.78
C GLU A 77 -3.52 -11.88 19.03
N LEU A 78 -3.66 -11.35 20.27
CA LEU A 78 -2.95 -10.18 20.73
C LEU A 78 -1.66 -10.58 21.43
N MET A 79 -0.61 -9.78 21.25
CA MET A 79 0.69 -9.99 21.86
C MET A 79 1.26 -8.67 22.41
N GLY A 80 2.01 -8.76 23.51
CA GLY A 80 2.66 -7.60 24.13
C GLY A 80 1.66 -6.61 24.72
N ASP A 81 1.86 -5.33 24.42
CA ASP A 81 1.03 -4.20 24.91
C ASP A 81 -0.23 -3.97 24.07
N ALA A 82 -0.50 -4.82 23.07
CA ALA A 82 -1.65 -4.65 22.21
C ALA A 82 -2.97 -4.85 22.95
N MET A 83 -3.96 -4.01 22.65
CA MET A 83 -5.29 -4.07 23.25
C MET A 83 -6.40 -3.79 22.23
N VAL A 84 -7.56 -4.40 22.46
CA VAL A 84 -8.78 -4.11 21.70
C VAL A 84 -9.55 -3.01 22.41
N THR A 85 -9.99 -2.01 21.64
CA THR A 85 -10.94 -1.00 22.06
C THR A 85 -12.24 -1.16 21.25
N THR A 86 -13.22 -0.31 21.47
CA THR A 86 -14.48 -0.30 20.69
C THR A 86 -14.24 0.02 19.22
N ASP A 87 -13.18 0.79 18.92
CA ASP A 87 -12.99 1.40 17.60
C ASP A 87 -11.80 0.89 16.84
N GLN A 88 -10.84 0.27 17.53
CA GLN A 88 -9.56 -0.16 16.95
C GLN A 88 -8.85 -1.22 17.79
N VAL A 89 -7.89 -1.89 17.17
CA VAL A 89 -6.86 -2.65 17.87
C VAL A 89 -5.64 -1.74 17.99
N ARG A 90 -5.37 -1.27 19.21
CA ARG A 90 -4.19 -0.48 19.53
C ARG A 90 -3.00 -1.40 19.70
N LEU A 91 -1.99 -1.28 18.84
CA LEU A 91 -0.75 -2.05 18.93
C LEU A 91 0.13 -1.52 20.04
N THR A 92 0.38 -0.20 20.06
CA THR A 92 1.10 0.49 21.14
C THR A 92 0.39 1.77 21.52
N PRO A 93 0.32 2.10 22.83
CA PRO A 93 -0.08 3.44 23.28
C PRO A 93 1.05 4.46 23.05
N ASP A 94 0.70 5.75 23.08
CA ASP A 94 1.66 6.88 23.09
C ASP A 94 2.44 6.93 24.41
N MET A 95 3.30 5.94 24.61
CA MET A 95 4.18 5.73 25.75
C MET A 95 5.48 5.11 25.28
N GLN A 96 6.58 5.46 25.95
CA GLN A 96 7.92 4.94 25.65
C GLN A 96 8.02 3.43 25.89
N SER A 97 8.88 2.77 25.13
CA SER A 97 9.29 1.36 25.31
C SER A 97 8.10 0.39 25.30
N ARG A 98 7.13 0.59 24.42
CA ARG A 98 5.99 -0.29 24.20
C ARG A 98 6.17 -1.13 22.94
N GLN A 99 5.65 -2.34 23.00
CA GLN A 99 5.73 -3.30 21.91
C GLN A 99 4.49 -4.17 21.89
N GLY A 100 3.75 -4.13 20.78
CA GLY A 100 2.52 -4.90 20.69
C GLY A 100 2.25 -5.37 19.26
N ALA A 101 1.42 -6.41 19.17
CA ALA A 101 1.06 -7.01 17.90
C ALA A 101 -0.31 -7.67 17.94
N VAL A 102 -0.89 -7.81 16.75
CA VAL A 102 -2.02 -8.67 16.44
C VAL A 102 -1.62 -9.63 15.33
N TRP A 103 -1.87 -10.92 15.48
CA TRP A 103 -1.40 -11.94 14.55
C TRP A 103 -2.46 -12.99 14.25
N SER A 104 -2.61 -13.35 12.97
CA SER A 104 -3.49 -14.44 12.55
C SER A 104 -3.01 -15.77 13.12
N ARG A 105 -3.94 -16.61 13.58
CA ARG A 105 -3.69 -17.99 13.99
C ARG A 105 -3.76 -18.96 12.83
N ILE A 106 -4.33 -18.53 11.71
CA ILE A 106 -4.59 -19.35 10.54
C ILE A 106 -3.55 -19.04 9.47
N PRO A 107 -2.84 -20.05 8.94
CA PRO A 107 -1.93 -19.86 7.82
C PRO A 107 -2.72 -19.58 6.53
N CYS A 108 -2.25 -18.62 5.73
CA CYS A 108 -2.87 -18.25 4.48
C CYS A 108 -2.31 -19.07 3.31
N HIS A 109 -3.19 -19.73 2.56
CA HIS A 109 -2.85 -20.53 1.38
C HIS A 109 -3.34 -19.89 0.06
N LEU A 110 -3.66 -18.61 0.08
CA LEU A 110 -4.05 -17.88 -1.14
C LEU A 110 -2.81 -17.57 -1.99
N LYS A 111 -2.92 -17.82 -3.29
CA LYS A 111 -1.84 -17.52 -4.25
C LYS A 111 -1.80 -16.04 -4.60
N ASP A 112 -2.97 -15.49 -4.88
CA ASP A 112 -3.16 -14.10 -5.28
C ASP A 112 -4.11 -13.45 -4.28
N TRP A 113 -3.67 -12.36 -3.67
CA TRP A 113 -4.40 -11.72 -2.57
C TRP A 113 -4.12 -10.23 -2.48
N GLU A 114 -4.99 -9.56 -1.78
CA GLU A 114 -4.92 -8.16 -1.47
C GLU A 114 -5.27 -7.92 -0.01
N MET A 115 -4.43 -7.20 0.70
CA MET A 115 -4.67 -6.76 2.07
C MET A 115 -4.91 -5.25 2.08
N GLN A 116 -6.10 -4.84 2.49
CA GLN A 116 -6.43 -3.45 2.76
C GLN A 116 -6.29 -3.20 4.26
N VAL A 117 -5.41 -2.28 4.62
CA VAL A 117 -5.11 -1.91 6.00
C VAL A 117 -5.63 -0.52 6.28
N HIS A 118 -6.63 -0.39 7.15
CA HIS A 118 -7.06 0.88 7.69
C HIS A 118 -6.36 1.08 9.04
N PHE A 119 -5.54 2.11 9.13
CA PHE A 119 -4.71 2.35 10.31
C PHE A 119 -4.65 3.82 10.68
N LYS A 120 -4.16 4.11 11.88
CA LYS A 120 -3.94 5.46 12.36
C LYS A 120 -2.66 5.53 13.20
N VAL A 121 -1.84 6.55 12.94
CA VAL A 121 -0.67 6.90 13.75
C VAL A 121 -0.91 8.28 14.34
N HIS A 122 -0.91 8.39 15.66
CA HIS A 122 -1.17 9.66 16.31
C HIS A 122 -0.57 9.76 17.71
N GLY A 123 -0.16 10.94 18.09
CA GLY A 123 0.41 11.20 19.41
C GLY A 123 0.55 12.67 19.73
N GLN A 124 0.93 12.97 20.97
CA GLN A 124 1.06 14.33 21.49
C GLN A 124 2.42 14.98 21.18
N GLY A 125 3.39 14.21 20.72
CA GLY A 125 4.74 14.70 20.39
C GLY A 125 4.69 15.90 19.43
N LYS A 126 5.52 16.91 19.71
CA LYS A 126 5.63 18.10 18.87
C LYS A 126 6.69 17.87 17.80
N LYS A 127 6.50 18.42 16.58
CA LYS A 127 7.51 18.51 15.51
C LYS A 127 8.12 17.18 15.06
N ASN A 128 7.35 16.25 14.51
CA ASN A 128 7.87 15.06 13.82
C ASN A 128 8.86 14.18 14.63
N LEU A 129 8.95 14.38 15.93
CA LEU A 129 9.77 13.58 16.84
C LEU A 129 8.92 12.47 17.41
N ASN A 130 8.66 11.43 16.62
CA ASN A 130 7.79 10.34 16.98
C ASN A 130 8.39 9.05 16.46
N GLY A 131 7.99 7.95 17.01
CA GLY A 131 8.60 6.69 16.63
C GLY A 131 7.96 5.47 17.28
N ASP A 132 8.40 4.32 16.93
CA ASP A 132 9.32 4.07 15.78
C ASP A 132 8.53 3.79 14.52
N GLY A 133 7.29 3.30 14.64
CA GLY A 133 6.40 2.97 13.53
C GLY A 133 5.69 1.63 13.72
N LEU A 134 5.05 1.18 12.65
CA LEU A 134 4.31 -0.07 12.59
C LEU A 134 4.69 -0.89 11.35
N ALA A 135 4.40 -2.19 11.39
CA ALA A 135 4.62 -3.09 10.28
C ALA A 135 3.42 -3.99 10.02
N ILE A 136 3.18 -4.28 8.74
CA ILE A 136 2.26 -5.32 8.28
C ILE A 136 3.08 -6.49 7.76
N TRP A 137 2.73 -7.69 8.18
CA TRP A 137 3.52 -8.90 7.98
C TRP A 137 2.78 -9.98 7.20
N TYR A 138 3.52 -10.72 6.41
CA TYR A 138 3.17 -12.04 5.90
C TYR A 138 4.39 -12.95 6.06
N THR A 139 4.49 -13.68 7.18
CA THR A 139 5.71 -14.38 7.58
C THR A 139 5.48 -15.84 7.95
N LYS A 140 6.55 -16.66 7.82
CA LYS A 140 6.54 -18.08 8.13
C LYS A 140 6.22 -18.35 9.60
N GLU A 141 6.87 -17.61 10.49
CA GLU A 141 6.61 -17.69 11.92
C GLU A 141 5.72 -16.52 12.33
N ARG A 142 4.85 -16.78 13.32
CA ARG A 142 4.09 -15.73 13.99
C ARG A 142 5.05 -14.91 14.85
N MET A 143 4.63 -13.70 15.23
CA MET A 143 5.46 -12.75 15.96
C MET A 143 6.30 -13.38 17.08
N GLN A 144 7.56 -13.05 17.05
CA GLN A 144 8.49 -13.19 18.18
C GLN A 144 9.03 -11.80 18.51
N LYS A 145 8.98 -11.41 19.78
CA LYS A 145 9.45 -10.08 20.21
C LYS A 145 10.84 -9.78 19.70
N GLY A 146 11.02 -8.58 19.13
CA GLY A 146 12.30 -8.16 18.60
C GLY A 146 12.29 -6.70 18.12
N PRO A 147 13.42 -6.25 17.56
CA PRO A 147 13.63 -4.83 17.28
C PRO A 147 12.95 -4.32 16.01
N VAL A 148 12.54 -5.21 15.09
CA VAL A 148 12.00 -4.76 13.79
C VAL A 148 10.51 -4.48 13.92
N PHE A 149 10.16 -3.24 14.19
CA PHE A 149 8.78 -2.79 14.43
C PHE A 149 7.98 -3.72 15.37
N GLY A 150 8.64 -4.23 16.40
CA GLY A 150 8.05 -5.13 17.37
C GLY A 150 8.22 -6.62 17.08
N ASN A 151 8.65 -7.02 15.90
CA ASN A 151 8.93 -8.41 15.55
C ASN A 151 10.43 -8.70 15.53
N LYS A 152 10.78 -10.00 15.52
CA LYS A 152 12.17 -10.45 15.43
C LYS A 152 12.84 -9.95 14.16
N ASP A 153 14.14 -9.75 14.24
CA ASP A 153 15.00 -9.63 13.06
C ASP A 153 15.21 -10.98 12.36
N ASN A 154 15.78 -10.96 11.17
CA ASN A 154 15.98 -12.16 10.34
C ASN A 154 14.67 -12.95 10.14
N PHE A 155 13.58 -12.26 9.91
CA PHE A 155 12.29 -12.88 9.63
C PHE A 155 12.28 -13.56 8.24
N THR A 156 11.36 -14.52 8.06
CA THR A 156 11.15 -15.16 6.75
C THR A 156 9.78 -14.76 6.21
N GLY A 157 9.76 -14.02 5.09
CA GLY A 157 8.53 -13.55 4.46
C GLY A 157 8.55 -12.06 4.13
N LEU A 158 7.39 -11.46 4.02
CA LEU A 158 7.20 -10.05 3.69
C LEU A 158 6.97 -9.21 4.96
N GLY A 159 7.67 -8.09 5.05
CA GLY A 159 7.35 -6.96 5.93
C GLY A 159 7.09 -5.71 5.10
N VAL A 160 5.98 -5.02 5.38
CA VAL A 160 5.69 -3.68 4.88
C VAL A 160 5.69 -2.75 6.08
N PHE A 161 6.62 -1.80 6.10
CA PHE A 161 6.90 -0.96 7.25
C PHE A 161 6.40 0.46 7.00
N VAL A 162 5.77 1.04 8.00
CA VAL A 162 5.47 2.46 8.09
C VAL A 162 6.41 3.03 9.15
N ASP A 163 7.57 3.46 8.70
CA ASP A 163 8.65 4.00 9.52
C ASP A 163 8.41 5.49 9.78
N THR A 164 8.24 5.85 11.04
CA THR A 164 7.93 7.23 11.43
C THR A 164 9.14 7.99 11.97
N TYR A 165 10.28 7.29 12.15
CA TYR A 165 11.47 7.84 12.79
C TYR A 165 12.73 7.74 11.93
N PRO A 166 13.37 8.87 11.56
CA PRO A 166 14.59 8.89 10.75
C PRO A 166 15.84 8.55 11.58
N ASN A 167 16.29 7.30 11.57
CA ASN A 167 17.51 6.88 12.26
C ASN A 167 18.78 7.36 11.52
N GLU A 168 18.77 7.33 10.18
CA GLU A 168 19.93 7.74 9.35
C GLU A 168 20.34 9.19 9.61
N GLU A 169 19.42 10.09 9.94
CA GLU A 169 19.72 11.50 10.21
C GLU A 169 20.61 11.70 11.43
N LYS A 170 20.44 10.90 12.48
CA LYS A 170 21.30 10.95 13.68
C LYS A 170 22.76 10.65 13.34
N HIS A 171 22.99 9.69 12.45
CA HIS A 171 24.35 9.29 12.06
C HIS A 171 25.00 10.31 11.12
N ILE A 172 24.22 10.96 10.25
CA ILE A 172 24.71 12.00 9.34
C ILE A 172 25.13 13.26 10.12
N GLU A 173 24.41 13.67 11.14
CA GLU A 173 24.80 14.79 11.99
C GLU A 173 26.10 14.54 12.72
N ALA A 174 26.36 13.33 13.19
CA ALA A 174 27.61 12.92 13.82
C ALA A 174 28.80 12.85 12.84
N GLN A 175 28.54 12.63 11.54
CA GLN A 175 29.57 12.42 10.50
C GLN A 175 29.69 13.56 9.49
N LYS A 176 29.15 14.73 9.74
CA LYS A 176 29.05 15.91 8.83
C LYS A 176 30.31 16.32 8.02
N LYS A 177 31.41 15.60 8.12
CA LYS A 177 32.69 15.92 7.44
C LYS A 177 32.99 15.10 6.16
N ARG A 178 32.20 14.11 5.75
CA ARG A 178 32.60 13.17 4.67
C ARG A 178 31.53 12.69 3.69
N TYR A 179 30.35 13.29 3.62
CA TYR A 179 29.29 12.68 2.81
C TYR A 179 28.80 13.55 1.65
N THR A 180 28.79 12.97 0.44
CA THR A 180 28.01 13.49 -0.70
C THR A 180 26.53 13.38 -0.36
N PRO A 181 25.68 14.37 -0.72
CA PRO A 181 24.26 14.32 -0.41
C PRO A 181 23.62 13.17 -1.17
N ARG A 182 23.46 12.02 -0.51
CA ARG A 182 22.45 11.03 -0.90
C ARG A 182 21.10 11.70 -0.70
N THR A 183 20.18 11.47 -1.60
CA THR A 183 18.80 11.96 -1.48
C THR A 183 18.25 11.60 -0.12
N GLN A 184 18.06 12.61 0.72
CA GLN A 184 17.51 12.46 2.07
C GLN A 184 16.08 11.94 1.96
N ARG A 185 15.72 10.89 2.71
CA ARG A 185 14.34 10.43 2.80
C ARG A 185 13.51 11.41 3.59
N ILE A 186 12.27 11.59 3.19
CA ILE A 186 11.28 12.35 3.95
C ILE A 186 10.47 11.33 4.75
N PHE A 187 10.40 11.52 6.05
CA PHE A 187 9.64 10.67 6.97
C PHE A 187 8.30 11.32 7.34
N PRO A 188 7.26 10.52 7.63
CA PRO A 188 7.20 9.06 7.61
C PRO A 188 7.44 8.45 6.23
N TYR A 189 8.01 7.23 6.21
CA TYR A 189 8.36 6.51 5.00
C TYR A 189 7.76 5.10 5.01
N VAL A 190 7.12 4.71 3.91
CA VAL A 190 6.63 3.34 3.72
C VAL A 190 7.61 2.58 2.86
N LEU A 191 8.00 1.38 3.30
CA LEU A 191 8.91 0.51 2.57
C LEU A 191 8.52 -0.96 2.69
N ALA A 192 8.98 -1.79 1.77
CA ALA A 192 8.80 -3.22 1.83
C ALA A 192 10.14 -3.97 1.79
N MET A 193 10.22 -5.08 2.52
CA MET A 193 11.36 -5.99 2.56
C MET A 193 10.88 -7.43 2.52
N VAL A 194 11.56 -8.28 1.77
CA VAL A 194 11.39 -9.73 1.84
C VAL A 194 12.60 -10.34 2.53
N GLY A 195 12.36 -10.87 3.72
CA GLY A 195 13.34 -11.61 4.51
C GLY A 195 13.38 -13.08 4.14
N ASN A 196 14.57 -13.67 4.21
CA ASN A 196 14.81 -15.10 3.93
C ASN A 196 15.23 -15.88 5.19
N GLY A 197 15.16 -15.27 6.36
CA GLY A 197 15.59 -15.85 7.62
C GLY A 197 17.03 -15.54 8.02
N THR A 198 17.81 -14.87 7.13
CA THR A 198 19.23 -14.55 7.40
C THR A 198 19.57 -13.08 7.14
N ILE A 199 18.69 -12.34 6.47
CA ILE A 199 18.89 -10.93 6.16
C ILE A 199 18.36 -10.09 7.30
N SER A 200 19.21 -9.26 7.90
CA SER A 200 18.87 -8.34 8.98
C SER A 200 18.30 -7.02 8.43
N TYR A 201 17.35 -6.45 9.14
CA TYR A 201 16.87 -5.08 8.91
C TYR A 201 17.88 -4.08 9.49
N ASP A 202 18.38 -3.20 8.66
CA ASP A 202 19.35 -2.19 9.05
C ASP A 202 18.67 -0.93 9.61
N HIS A 203 18.49 -0.88 10.93
CA HIS A 203 17.88 0.26 11.61
C HIS A 203 18.65 1.57 11.43
N GLU A 204 19.99 1.52 11.40
CA GLU A 204 20.81 2.73 11.30
C GLU A 204 20.64 3.43 9.95
N ARG A 205 20.23 2.68 8.93
CA ARG A 205 19.99 3.18 7.57
C ARG A 205 18.54 3.05 7.14
N ASP A 206 17.61 2.97 8.10
CA ASP A 206 16.18 2.92 7.87
C ASP A 206 15.79 1.88 6.80
N GLY A 207 16.36 0.66 6.89
CA GLY A 207 16.10 -0.45 5.99
C GLY A 207 16.61 -0.31 4.54
N ARG A 208 17.27 0.79 4.17
CA ARG A 208 17.73 1.06 2.78
C ARG A 208 18.47 -0.08 2.09
N PRO A 209 19.40 -0.80 2.75
CA PRO A 209 20.17 -1.83 2.06
C PRO A 209 19.35 -3.01 1.57
N THR A 210 18.20 -3.25 2.19
CA THR A 210 17.39 -4.47 1.99
C THR A 210 15.96 -4.19 1.52
N GLU A 211 15.62 -2.90 1.33
CA GLU A 211 14.31 -2.55 0.80
C GLU A 211 14.12 -2.96 -0.65
N LEU A 212 12.91 -3.36 -1.00
CA LEU A 212 12.48 -3.56 -2.38
C LEU A 212 12.12 -2.24 -3.06
N GLY A 213 11.64 -1.29 -2.28
CA GLY A 213 11.22 0.04 -2.69
C GLY A 213 10.34 0.66 -1.62
N GLY A 214 9.92 1.91 -1.85
CA GLY A 214 9.07 2.63 -0.91
C GLY A 214 8.78 4.07 -1.32
N CYS A 215 8.00 4.75 -0.51
CA CYS A 215 7.57 6.13 -0.72
C CYS A 215 7.47 6.92 0.59
N ASN A 216 7.55 8.23 0.51
CA ASN A 216 7.20 9.09 1.63
C ASN A 216 5.68 9.17 1.81
N ALA A 217 5.20 9.14 3.05
CA ALA A 217 3.78 9.15 3.37
C ALA A 217 3.51 9.86 4.70
N MET A 218 2.97 11.06 4.65
CA MET A 218 2.64 11.86 5.83
C MET A 218 1.40 11.29 6.52
N VAL A 219 1.55 10.25 7.31
CA VAL A 219 0.44 9.48 7.91
C VAL A 219 0.12 9.86 9.35
N ARG A 220 0.88 10.76 9.95
CA ARG A 220 0.74 11.06 11.38
C ARG A 220 -0.22 12.20 11.66
N ASN A 221 -1.04 12.04 12.71
CA ASN A 221 -2.01 13.04 13.19
C ASN A 221 -2.98 13.56 12.13
N LEU A 222 -3.29 12.73 11.15
CA LEU A 222 -4.28 13.06 10.14
C LEU A 222 -5.68 13.04 10.72
N GLN A 223 -6.55 13.92 10.20
CA GLN A 223 -7.97 13.97 10.52
C GLN A 223 -8.80 13.05 9.62
N HIS A 224 -8.18 12.53 8.58
CA HIS A 224 -8.76 11.64 7.58
C HIS A 224 -8.38 10.19 7.86
N ASP A 225 -9.15 9.29 7.31
CA ASP A 225 -8.83 7.87 7.29
C ASP A 225 -7.57 7.63 6.43
N THR A 226 -6.75 6.70 6.86
CA THR A 226 -5.50 6.36 6.16
C THR A 226 -5.50 4.88 5.85
N PHE A 227 -5.26 4.56 4.59
CA PHE A 227 -5.25 3.20 4.12
C PHE A 227 -3.91 2.84 3.47
N LEU A 228 -3.47 1.63 3.76
CA LEU A 228 -2.37 0.98 3.05
C LEU A 228 -2.93 -0.24 2.31
N PHE A 229 -2.53 -0.39 1.08
CA PHE A 229 -3.02 -1.39 0.17
C PHE A 229 -1.84 -2.25 -0.29
N ILE A 230 -1.87 -3.54 0.02
CA ILE A 230 -0.79 -4.47 -0.29
C ILE A 230 -1.37 -5.57 -1.16
N ARG A 231 -1.01 -5.56 -2.45
CA ARG A 231 -1.48 -6.54 -3.43
C ARG A 231 -0.34 -7.46 -3.86
N TYR A 232 -0.60 -8.74 -3.84
CA TYR A 232 0.32 -9.75 -4.34
C TYR A 232 -0.38 -10.64 -5.37
N VAL A 233 -0.02 -10.47 -6.63
CA VAL A 233 -0.63 -11.15 -7.77
C VAL A 233 0.46 -11.61 -8.73
N ARG A 234 0.44 -12.88 -9.13
CA ARG A 234 1.40 -13.43 -10.11
C ARG A 234 2.85 -13.06 -9.80
N ARG A 235 3.25 -13.15 -8.52
CA ARG A 235 4.58 -12.75 -8.03
C ARG A 235 4.90 -11.27 -8.19
N ARG A 236 3.92 -10.42 -8.35
CA ARG A 236 4.07 -8.98 -8.34
C ARG A 236 3.56 -8.43 -7.02
N LEU A 237 4.38 -7.66 -6.34
CA LEU A 237 4.03 -6.97 -5.12
C LEU A 237 3.80 -5.50 -5.44
N THR A 238 2.59 -5.04 -5.23
CA THR A 238 2.21 -3.63 -5.35
C THR A 238 1.79 -3.12 -3.98
N VAL A 239 2.33 -1.97 -3.58
CA VAL A 239 1.89 -1.26 -2.38
C VAL A 239 1.44 0.13 -2.79
N MET A 240 0.25 0.50 -2.36
CA MET A 240 -0.34 1.82 -2.59
C MET A 240 -0.81 2.40 -1.26
N ILE A 241 -0.97 3.71 -1.20
CA ILE A 241 -1.40 4.41 0.00
C ILE A 241 -2.44 5.48 -0.33
N ASP A 242 -3.45 5.62 0.53
CA ASP A 242 -4.39 6.73 0.57
C ASP A 242 -4.26 7.41 1.94
N ILE A 243 -3.86 8.67 1.95
CA ILE A 243 -3.69 9.48 3.16
C ILE A 243 -4.80 10.50 3.36
N ASP A 244 -5.68 10.66 2.38
CA ASP A 244 -6.74 11.65 2.38
C ASP A 244 -8.13 11.03 2.64
N GLY A 245 -8.21 9.70 2.67
CA GLY A 245 -9.45 8.95 2.90
C GLY A 245 -10.49 9.08 1.79
N GLN A 246 -10.05 9.46 0.60
CA GLN A 246 -10.91 9.66 -0.57
C GLN A 246 -10.90 8.48 -1.54
N HIS A 247 -10.18 7.41 -1.19
CA HIS A 247 -9.93 6.26 -2.06
C HIS A 247 -9.15 6.60 -3.34
N GLU A 248 -8.35 7.68 -3.28
CA GLU A 248 -7.38 8.02 -4.30
C GLU A 248 -6.03 7.37 -3.98
N TRP A 249 -5.77 6.24 -4.64
CA TRP A 249 -4.58 5.44 -4.40
C TRP A 249 -3.35 6.05 -5.05
N ARG A 250 -2.31 6.24 -4.25
CA ARG A 250 -0.99 6.67 -4.71
C ARG A 250 -0.02 5.50 -4.65
N ASP A 251 0.64 5.23 -5.77
CA ASP A 251 1.65 4.19 -5.85
C ASP A 251 2.82 4.47 -4.90
N CYS A 252 3.19 3.46 -4.14
CA CYS A 252 4.34 3.48 -3.25
C CYS A 252 5.47 2.60 -3.81
N LEU A 253 5.16 1.39 -4.20
CA LEU A 253 6.07 0.49 -4.89
C LEU A 253 5.30 -0.51 -5.76
N ASP A 254 5.98 -1.00 -6.80
CA ASP A 254 5.46 -2.00 -7.71
C ASP A 254 6.62 -2.87 -8.23
N ILE A 255 6.76 -4.07 -7.69
CA ILE A 255 7.93 -4.93 -7.85
C ILE A 255 7.54 -6.29 -8.41
N PRO A 256 7.97 -6.65 -9.63
CA PRO A 256 7.76 -7.97 -10.18
C PRO A 256 8.77 -8.99 -9.62
N GLY A 257 8.45 -10.27 -9.74
CA GLY A 257 9.35 -11.38 -9.40
C GLY A 257 9.47 -11.69 -7.91
N VAL A 258 8.69 -11.06 -7.06
CA VAL A 258 8.63 -11.34 -5.62
C VAL A 258 8.09 -12.76 -5.40
N ARG A 259 8.73 -13.54 -4.52
CA ARG A 259 8.30 -14.90 -4.17
C ARG A 259 7.89 -14.98 -2.72
N LEU A 260 6.59 -15.18 -2.50
CA LEU A 260 6.01 -15.40 -1.18
C LEU A 260 5.43 -16.83 -1.13
N PRO A 261 5.96 -17.70 -0.26
CA PRO A 261 5.42 -19.05 -0.08
C PRO A 261 4.00 -19.03 0.49
N LEU A 262 3.23 -20.09 0.23
CA LEU A 262 1.93 -20.32 0.85
C LEU A 262 2.09 -20.78 2.31
N GLY A 263 1.05 -20.65 3.09
CA GLY A 263 1.03 -21.15 4.47
C GLY A 263 1.69 -20.23 5.48
N TYR A 264 1.99 -18.98 5.12
CA TYR A 264 2.49 -17.97 6.03
C TYR A 264 1.34 -17.22 6.72
N TYR A 265 1.64 -16.49 7.77
CA TYR A 265 0.68 -15.84 8.64
C TYR A 265 0.68 -14.34 8.45
N PHE A 266 -0.51 -13.75 8.42
CA PHE A 266 -0.65 -12.30 8.47
C PHE A 266 -0.55 -11.78 9.90
N GLY A 267 -0.01 -10.57 10.04
CA GLY A 267 0.05 -9.89 11.32
C GLY A 267 0.31 -8.40 11.15
N ALA A 268 0.15 -7.68 12.25
CA ALA A 268 0.56 -6.30 12.39
C ALA A 268 1.26 -6.11 13.73
N SER A 269 2.31 -5.31 13.76
CA SER A 269 3.04 -5.00 15.00
C SER A 269 3.54 -3.57 15.02
N ALA A 270 3.85 -3.07 16.18
CA ALA A 270 4.45 -1.76 16.39
C ALA A 270 5.40 -1.78 17.59
N ILE A 271 6.31 -0.84 17.60
CA ILE A 271 7.22 -0.58 18.71
C ILE A 271 7.35 0.93 18.93
N THR A 272 7.62 1.34 20.15
CA THR A 272 8.00 2.70 20.52
C THR A 272 9.33 2.66 21.26
N GLY A 273 10.20 3.64 21.00
CA GLY A 273 11.47 3.80 21.67
C GLY A 273 11.43 4.88 22.76
N ASP A 274 12.38 5.82 22.71
CA ASP A 274 12.37 7.04 23.53
C ASP A 274 11.25 8.01 23.10
N LEU A 275 10.86 7.93 21.85
CA LEU A 275 9.72 8.65 21.28
C LEU A 275 8.58 7.69 21.06
N SER A 276 7.36 8.19 21.05
CA SER A 276 6.19 7.34 21.03
C SER A 276 5.03 7.93 20.22
N ASP A 277 4.21 7.04 19.71
CA ASP A 277 2.89 7.29 19.13
C ASP A 277 1.92 6.17 19.49
N ASN A 278 0.63 6.46 19.42
CA ASN A 278 -0.37 5.42 19.29
C ASN A 278 -0.31 4.84 17.89
N HIS A 279 -0.20 3.52 17.79
CA HIS A 279 -0.31 2.80 16.53
C HIS A 279 -1.59 1.95 16.56
N ASP A 280 -2.57 2.33 15.79
CA ASP A 280 -3.91 1.75 15.80
C ASP A 280 -4.23 1.08 14.46
N ILE A 281 -4.72 -0.15 14.52
CA ILE A 281 -5.31 -0.88 13.39
C ILE A 281 -6.83 -0.80 13.53
N ILE A 282 -7.50 -0.18 12.56
CA ILE A 282 -8.95 -0.08 12.51
C ILE A 282 -9.54 -1.26 11.75
N SER A 283 -8.88 -1.67 10.65
CA SER A 283 -9.23 -2.94 10.01
C SER A 283 -8.09 -3.50 9.17
N LEU A 284 -8.05 -4.82 9.06
CA LEU A 284 -7.32 -5.57 8.06
C LEU A 284 -8.35 -6.35 7.26
N LYS A 285 -8.48 -6.11 5.97
CA LYS A 285 -9.40 -6.84 5.09
C LYS A 285 -8.60 -7.57 4.04
N LEU A 286 -8.68 -8.89 4.05
CA LEU A 286 -8.01 -9.72 3.05
C LEU A 286 -8.99 -10.14 1.98
N TYR A 287 -8.64 -9.90 0.74
CA TYR A 287 -9.37 -10.34 -0.44
C TYR A 287 -8.57 -11.41 -1.17
N GLN A 288 -9.23 -12.48 -1.54
CA GLN A 288 -8.72 -13.41 -2.54
C GLN A 288 -8.99 -12.80 -3.91
N LEU A 289 -7.98 -12.82 -4.76
CA LEU A 289 -8.11 -12.36 -6.13
C LEU A 289 -8.16 -13.56 -7.07
N THR A 290 -9.16 -13.58 -7.95
CA THR A 290 -9.25 -14.55 -9.02
C THR A 290 -8.75 -13.92 -10.30
N VAL A 291 -7.60 -14.35 -10.75
CA VAL A 291 -6.98 -13.89 -12.00
C VAL A 291 -7.22 -14.96 -13.05
N LEU A 292 -7.85 -14.61 -14.15
CA LEU A 292 -8.01 -15.53 -15.27
C LEU A 292 -6.61 -15.87 -15.82
N ARG A 293 -6.22 -17.13 -15.66
CA ARG A 293 -4.92 -17.64 -16.14
C ARG A 293 -5.11 -18.31 -17.49
N SER A 294 -4.14 -18.13 -18.37
CA SER A 294 -4.12 -18.91 -19.59
C SER A 294 -3.76 -20.37 -19.26
N LYS A 295 -4.27 -21.34 -20.00
CA LYS A 295 -3.92 -22.77 -19.83
C LYS A 295 -2.41 -23.02 -19.83
N LYS A 296 -1.68 -22.25 -20.59
CA LYS A 296 -0.21 -22.34 -20.67
C LYS A 296 0.47 -21.94 -19.36
N GLU A 297 0.00 -20.91 -18.69
CA GLU A 297 0.53 -20.48 -17.38
C GLU A 297 0.24 -21.50 -16.28
N GLU A 298 -0.93 -22.15 -16.34
CA GLU A 298 -1.29 -23.23 -15.41
C GLU A 298 -0.39 -24.45 -15.59
N GLU A 299 -0.13 -24.87 -16.84
CA GLU A 299 0.76 -25.98 -17.16
C GLU A 299 2.21 -25.72 -16.74
N GLU A 300 2.73 -24.51 -16.95
CA GLU A 300 4.08 -24.12 -16.52
C GLU A 300 4.22 -24.09 -14.99
N GLU A 301 3.19 -23.67 -14.27
CA GLU A 301 3.19 -23.66 -12.81
C GLU A 301 3.16 -25.08 -12.25
N GLU A 302 2.33 -25.97 -12.82
CA GLU A 302 2.22 -27.38 -12.43
C GLU A 302 3.53 -28.15 -12.67
N GLN A 303 4.18 -27.91 -13.81
CA GLN A 303 5.50 -28.49 -14.10
C GLN A 303 6.57 -28.01 -13.11
N THR A 304 6.50 -26.76 -12.69
CA THR A 304 7.46 -26.18 -11.74
C THR A 304 7.26 -26.76 -10.34
N LEU A 305 6.02 -27.00 -9.93
CA LEU A 305 5.67 -27.65 -8.65
C LEU A 305 6.14 -29.12 -8.65
N THR A 306 5.87 -29.83 -9.73
CA THR A 306 6.26 -31.25 -9.88
C THR A 306 7.78 -31.45 -9.87
N ARG A 307 8.55 -30.51 -10.46
CA ARG A 307 10.02 -30.53 -10.39
C ARG A 307 10.56 -30.32 -8.98
N LYS A 308 9.93 -29.45 -8.17
CA LYS A 308 10.34 -29.20 -6.79
C LYS A 308 10.10 -30.40 -5.88
N GLN A 309 8.95 -31.08 -6.03
CA GLN A 309 8.63 -32.28 -5.25
C GLN A 309 9.55 -33.47 -5.53
N LYS A 310 10.25 -33.49 -6.67
CA LYS A 310 11.25 -34.53 -7.01
C LYS A 310 12.65 -34.22 -6.51
N THR A 311 12.89 -33.01 -6.02
CA THR A 311 14.23 -32.55 -5.54
C THR A 311 14.29 -32.40 -4.01
N GLU A 312 13.19 -32.58 -3.30
CA GLU A 312 13.09 -32.77 -1.84
C GLU A 312 13.01 -34.28 -1.52
#